data_e2376f8a3ba9085662c12b991bd6395b
#
_entry.id   e2376f8a3ba9085662c12b991bd6395b
#
_cell.length_a   1.000
_cell.length_b   1.000
_cell.length_c   1.000
_cell.angle_alpha   90.00
_cell.angle_beta   90.00
_cell.angle_gamma   90.00
#
_symmetry.space_group_name_H-M   'P 1'
#
loop_
_entity.id
_entity.type
_entity.pdbx_description
1 polymer ?
#
loop_
_entity_poly.entity_id
_entity_poly.type
_entity_poly.pdbx_seq_one_letter_code
_entity_poly.pdbx_strand_id
1 'polypeptide(L)'
;MKKDVERMNKFIQQVDSQFIFKRIEGVDAYSDQYKNEYINWLQQTSYPINHNTFQWKYYIHRYPDLLQAGINTKQSAWNHYINHGKNELRSCTMNNDIVNHGQWGCLQSHINILEDAIENNYQNIIILEDDIILKDKWSNILGKLYNIMNEDKKLIYLGASQHSWENIQFTENYYFANNSTGTFAYMVHSDFFSILLNTFKQKRKPVDNYLTDIQKKYNEKCVVMFPNKIICNLENSNIGMERNNEIFFKKFKWDIYEDDTR
;
A
#
# COMPACT_ATOMS: atom_id res chain seq x y z
N MET A 1 -3.78 12.04 13.82
CA MET A 1 -3.03 12.24 15.11
C MET A 1 -2.12 13.46 15.00
N LYS A 2 -1.65 14.12 16.11
CA LYS A 2 -0.74 15.31 16.02
C LYS A 2 0.51 15.07 15.18
N LYS A 3 1.07 13.87 15.26
CA LYS A 3 2.27 13.43 14.54
C LYS A 3 2.11 13.49 13.00
N ASP A 4 0.93 13.16 12.52
CA ASP A 4 0.62 13.11 11.09
C ASP A 4 0.43 14.52 10.51
N VAL A 5 -0.04 15.47 11.32
CA VAL A 5 -0.14 16.90 10.93
C VAL A 5 1.23 17.54 10.78
N GLU A 6 2.17 17.22 11.69
CA GLU A 6 3.55 17.74 11.60
C GLU A 6 4.29 17.22 10.38
N ARG A 7 4.11 15.93 10.04
CA ARG A 7 4.71 15.33 8.83
C ARG A 7 4.17 15.98 7.57
N MET A 8 2.86 16.12 7.48
CA MET A 8 2.22 16.78 6.35
C MET A 8 2.64 18.22 6.18
N ASN A 9 2.73 19.00 7.27
CA ASN A 9 3.20 20.37 7.20
C ASN A 9 4.65 20.48 6.70
N LYS A 10 5.53 19.57 7.13
CA LYS A 10 6.91 19.49 6.61
C LYS A 10 6.94 19.18 5.12
N PHE A 11 6.06 18.30 4.65
CA PHE A 11 5.96 17.98 3.24
C PHE A 11 5.44 19.17 2.41
N ILE A 12 4.34 19.82 2.84
CA ILE A 12 3.76 20.98 2.14
C ILE A 12 4.78 22.11 2.01
N GLN A 13 5.66 22.31 3.00
CA GLN A 13 6.74 23.32 2.93
C GLN A 13 7.80 23.02 1.85
N GLN A 14 7.93 21.77 1.42
CA GLN A 14 8.87 21.36 0.37
C GLN A 14 8.26 21.45 -1.04
N VAL A 15 6.96 21.68 -1.12
CA VAL A 15 6.22 21.68 -2.37
C VAL A 15 5.87 23.11 -2.75
N ASP A 16 5.98 23.41 -4.04
CA ASP A 16 5.66 24.73 -4.60
C ASP A 16 4.19 25.09 -4.31
N SER A 17 3.96 26.36 -3.93
CA SER A 17 2.65 26.93 -3.58
C SER A 17 1.58 26.88 -4.71
N GLN A 18 1.99 26.49 -5.92
CA GLN A 18 1.08 26.38 -7.07
C GLN A 18 0.20 25.13 -7.05
N PHE A 19 0.46 24.17 -6.15
CA PHE A 19 -0.30 22.94 -6.08
C PHE A 19 -1.37 22.96 -5.00
N ILE A 20 -2.57 22.54 -5.37
CA ILE A 20 -3.67 22.34 -4.41
C ILE A 20 -3.59 20.91 -3.90
N PHE A 21 -3.26 20.76 -2.61
CA PHE A 21 -3.31 19.48 -1.93
C PHE A 21 -4.65 19.31 -1.25
N LYS A 22 -5.30 18.19 -1.53
CA LYS A 22 -6.46 17.75 -0.77
C LYS A 22 -6.02 16.71 0.25
N ARG A 23 -6.19 17.01 1.53
CA ARG A 23 -6.01 16.00 2.57
C ARG A 23 -7.22 15.12 2.63
N ILE A 24 -6.98 13.80 2.55
CA ILE A 24 -7.98 12.78 2.83
C ILE A 24 -7.54 12.08 4.11
N GLU A 25 -8.39 12.10 5.13
CA GLU A 25 -8.07 11.47 6.41
C GLU A 25 -7.94 9.96 6.22
N GLY A 26 -6.85 9.40 6.77
CA GLY A 26 -6.63 7.97 6.79
C GLY A 26 -7.73 7.25 7.58
N VAL A 27 -8.17 6.11 7.10
CA VAL A 27 -9.22 5.33 7.74
C VAL A 27 -8.65 4.56 8.92
N ASP A 28 -9.16 4.86 10.13
CA ASP A 28 -8.95 4.05 11.32
C ASP A 28 -10.09 3.04 11.45
N ALA A 29 -9.77 1.75 11.28
CA ALA A 29 -10.74 0.65 11.37
C ALA A 29 -11.43 0.53 12.74
N TYR A 30 -10.85 1.13 13.79
CA TYR A 30 -11.42 1.13 15.15
C TYR A 30 -12.14 2.43 15.52
N SER A 31 -12.15 3.41 14.62
CA SER A 31 -12.94 4.63 14.82
C SER A 31 -14.44 4.32 14.84
N ASP A 32 -15.23 5.15 15.51
CA ASP A 32 -16.69 4.98 15.58
C ASP A 32 -17.34 4.90 14.19
N GLN A 33 -16.74 5.60 13.21
CA GLN A 33 -17.22 5.63 11.83
C GLN A 33 -17.02 4.29 11.12
N TYR A 34 -15.88 3.60 11.29
CA TYR A 34 -15.51 2.44 10.46
C TYR A 34 -15.54 1.10 11.20
N LYS A 35 -15.61 1.11 12.52
CA LYS A 35 -15.54 -0.09 13.36
C LYS A 35 -16.56 -1.16 12.97
N ASN A 36 -17.82 -0.74 12.76
CA ASN A 36 -18.89 -1.67 12.41
C ASN A 36 -18.68 -2.26 11.02
N GLU A 37 -18.22 -1.46 10.06
CA GLU A 37 -17.90 -1.93 8.72
C GLU A 37 -16.74 -2.92 8.73
N TYR A 38 -15.67 -2.61 9.48
CA TYR A 38 -14.54 -3.51 9.63
C TYR A 38 -14.93 -4.85 10.28
N ILE A 39 -15.71 -4.81 11.35
CA ILE A 39 -16.21 -6.03 12.03
C ILE A 39 -17.09 -6.85 11.09
N ASN A 40 -18.03 -6.23 10.39
CA ASN A 40 -18.90 -6.91 9.43
C ASN A 40 -18.10 -7.55 8.29
N TRP A 41 -17.13 -6.82 7.74
CA TRP A 41 -16.23 -7.34 6.72
C TRP A 41 -15.44 -8.55 7.25
N LEU A 42 -14.89 -8.46 8.45
CA LEU A 42 -14.13 -9.55 9.07
C LEU A 42 -15.01 -10.79 9.27
N GLN A 43 -16.25 -10.61 9.75
CA GLN A 43 -17.22 -11.69 9.91
C GLN A 43 -17.55 -12.35 8.56
N GLN A 44 -17.80 -11.59 7.52
CA GLN A 44 -18.13 -12.10 6.19
C GLN A 44 -16.95 -12.83 5.54
N THR A 45 -15.72 -12.39 5.77
CA THR A 45 -14.52 -13.00 5.19
C THR A 45 -13.95 -14.15 6.01
N SER A 46 -14.33 -14.23 7.28
CA SER A 46 -13.83 -15.23 8.24
C SER A 46 -14.85 -16.32 8.57
N TYR A 47 -16.05 -16.31 7.97
CA TYR A 47 -17.18 -17.12 8.38
C TYR A 47 -17.66 -18.10 7.30
N PRO A 48 -18.29 -19.26 7.64
CA PRO A 48 -18.54 -19.80 8.97
C PRO A 48 -17.36 -20.66 9.45
N ILE A 49 -16.85 -20.42 10.67
CA ILE A 49 -15.75 -21.19 11.21
C ILE A 49 -16.26 -22.08 12.33
N ASN A 50 -16.21 -23.37 12.10
CA ASN A 50 -16.25 -24.38 13.14
C ASN A 50 -14.89 -25.08 13.21
N HIS A 51 -14.70 -25.90 14.23
CA HIS A 51 -13.42 -26.62 14.45
C HIS A 51 -12.98 -27.44 13.24
N ASN A 52 -13.88 -28.01 12.44
CA ASN A 52 -13.54 -28.83 11.29
C ASN A 52 -13.04 -28.01 10.11
N THR A 53 -13.61 -26.83 9.89
CA THR A 53 -13.25 -25.90 8.80
C THR A 53 -12.19 -24.90 9.19
N PHE A 54 -11.76 -24.86 10.46
CA PHE A 54 -10.72 -23.96 10.95
C PHE A 54 -9.36 -24.25 10.31
N GLN A 55 -8.83 -23.29 9.59
CA GLN A 55 -7.56 -23.39 8.89
C GLN A 55 -6.40 -23.05 9.81
N TRP A 56 -6.16 -23.90 10.82
CA TRP A 56 -5.25 -23.64 11.92
C TRP A 56 -3.80 -23.38 11.50
N LYS A 57 -3.28 -24.09 10.47
CA LYS A 57 -1.93 -23.84 9.94
C LYS A 57 -1.81 -22.44 9.37
N TYR A 58 -2.81 -22.02 8.58
CA TYR A 58 -2.89 -20.65 8.07
C TYR A 58 -2.94 -19.64 9.20
N TYR A 59 -3.77 -19.87 10.21
CA TYR A 59 -3.92 -19.00 11.37
C TYR A 59 -2.61 -18.79 12.11
N ILE A 60 -1.88 -19.85 12.48
CA ILE A 60 -0.61 -19.72 13.20
C ILE A 60 0.53 -19.12 12.36
N HIS A 61 0.55 -19.39 11.05
CA HIS A 61 1.54 -18.77 10.15
C HIS A 61 1.25 -17.29 9.90
N ARG A 62 -0.02 -16.91 9.93
CA ARG A 62 -0.44 -15.52 9.75
C ARG A 62 -0.11 -14.64 10.95
N TYR A 63 -0.07 -15.22 12.14
CA TYR A 63 0.17 -14.55 13.40
C TYR A 63 1.37 -15.19 14.11
N PRO A 64 2.61 -14.74 13.80
CA PRO A 64 3.84 -15.36 14.30
C PRO A 64 3.97 -15.35 15.84
N ASP A 65 3.31 -14.41 16.52
CA ASP A 65 3.22 -14.34 17.99
C ASP A 65 2.61 -15.62 18.60
N LEU A 66 1.73 -16.31 17.86
CA LEU A 66 1.15 -17.56 18.30
C LEU A 66 2.17 -18.69 18.41
N LEU A 67 3.07 -18.79 17.43
CA LEU A 67 4.16 -19.76 17.48
C LEU A 67 5.13 -19.46 18.63
N GLN A 68 5.43 -18.18 18.86
CA GLN A 68 6.27 -17.74 19.99
C GLN A 68 5.63 -18.08 21.35
N ALA A 69 4.28 -18.01 21.42
CA ALA A 69 3.50 -18.40 22.60
C ALA A 69 3.30 -19.93 22.72
N GLY A 70 3.92 -20.76 21.88
CA GLY A 70 3.81 -22.21 21.91
C GLY A 70 2.51 -22.77 21.34
N ILE A 71 1.73 -21.96 20.60
CA ILE A 71 0.48 -22.37 19.96
C ILE A 71 0.83 -22.99 18.60
N ASN A 72 1.03 -24.30 18.56
CA ASN A 72 1.56 -25.02 17.40
C ASN A 72 0.73 -26.26 16.99
N THR A 73 -0.44 -26.45 17.58
CA THR A 73 -1.38 -27.54 17.24
C THR A 73 -2.73 -27.00 16.82
N LYS A 74 -3.53 -27.83 16.11
CA LYS A 74 -4.89 -27.45 15.73
C LYS A 74 -5.74 -27.10 16.95
N GLN A 75 -5.64 -27.89 18.02
CA GLN A 75 -6.43 -27.70 19.23
C GLN A 75 -6.01 -26.43 19.99
N SER A 76 -4.71 -26.17 20.16
CA SER A 76 -4.23 -24.96 20.82
C SER A 76 -4.57 -23.69 20.02
N ALA A 77 -4.43 -23.75 18.70
CA ALA A 77 -4.81 -22.67 17.82
C ALA A 77 -6.33 -22.37 17.83
N TRP A 78 -7.16 -23.42 17.85
CA TRP A 78 -8.62 -23.27 17.98
C TRP A 78 -9.03 -22.67 19.32
N ASN A 79 -8.46 -23.15 20.40
CA ASN A 79 -8.72 -22.63 21.75
C ASN A 79 -8.33 -21.15 21.84
N HIS A 80 -7.16 -20.78 21.29
CA HIS A 80 -6.75 -19.38 21.21
C HIS A 80 -7.75 -18.55 20.38
N TYR A 81 -8.13 -19.05 19.20
CA TYR A 81 -9.05 -18.33 18.34
C TYR A 81 -10.41 -18.07 19.01
N ILE A 82 -10.97 -19.06 19.68
CA ILE A 82 -12.29 -18.92 20.35
C ILE A 82 -12.20 -17.96 21.55
N ASN A 83 -11.15 -18.07 22.36
CA ASN A 83 -11.04 -17.33 23.61
C ASN A 83 -10.47 -15.91 23.42
N HIS A 84 -9.64 -15.70 22.41
CA HIS A 84 -8.90 -14.46 22.16
C HIS A 84 -9.04 -13.95 20.73
N GLY A 85 -8.67 -14.76 19.76
CA GLY A 85 -8.51 -14.35 18.35
C GLY A 85 -9.76 -13.71 17.74
N LYS A 86 -10.96 -14.15 18.12
CA LYS A 86 -12.21 -13.49 17.69
C LYS A 86 -12.32 -12.06 18.23
N ASN A 87 -11.98 -11.87 19.51
CA ASN A 87 -12.03 -10.56 20.15
C ASN A 87 -10.90 -9.64 19.67
N GLU A 88 -9.77 -10.25 19.30
CA GLU A 88 -8.63 -9.57 18.65
C GLU A 88 -8.86 -9.33 17.16
N LEU A 89 -10.03 -9.71 16.64
CA LEU A 89 -10.41 -9.58 15.23
C LEU A 89 -9.39 -10.23 14.27
N ARG A 90 -8.83 -11.40 14.66
CA ARG A 90 -7.90 -12.15 13.83
C ARG A 90 -8.65 -12.96 12.77
N SER A 91 -8.21 -12.83 11.50
CA SER A 91 -8.71 -13.65 10.41
C SER A 91 -8.10 -15.05 10.44
N CYS A 92 -8.90 -16.05 10.08
CA CYS A 92 -8.49 -17.46 10.05
C CYS A 92 -8.87 -18.18 8.75
N THR A 93 -9.12 -17.42 7.68
CA THR A 93 -9.42 -17.98 6.35
C THR A 93 -8.35 -17.59 5.33
N MET A 94 -8.08 -18.48 4.38
CA MET A 94 -7.17 -18.22 3.24
C MET A 94 -7.78 -17.29 2.18
N ASN A 95 -9.06 -16.97 2.28
CA ASN A 95 -9.75 -16.16 1.28
C ASN A 95 -9.50 -14.65 1.45
N ASN A 96 -8.65 -14.27 2.40
CA ASN A 96 -8.38 -12.88 2.72
C ASN A 96 -6.91 -12.71 3.16
N ASP A 97 -6.14 -11.96 2.36
CA ASP A 97 -4.72 -11.69 2.61
C ASP A 97 -4.49 -10.44 3.49
N ILE A 98 -5.56 -9.73 3.88
CA ILE A 98 -5.48 -8.60 4.80
C ILE A 98 -5.30 -9.15 6.22
N VAL A 99 -4.14 -8.85 6.84
CA VAL A 99 -3.73 -9.48 8.11
C VAL A 99 -4.09 -8.67 9.35
N ASN A 100 -4.35 -7.36 9.21
CA ASN A 100 -4.64 -6.50 10.34
C ASN A 100 -5.51 -5.30 9.94
N HIS A 101 -5.99 -4.58 10.94
CA HIS A 101 -6.82 -3.38 10.79
C HIS A 101 -6.12 -2.25 10.04
N GLY A 102 -4.80 -2.10 10.16
CA GLY A 102 -4.03 -1.08 9.44
C GLY A 102 -4.04 -1.31 7.93
N GLN A 103 -3.86 -2.55 7.48
CA GLN A 103 -3.96 -2.89 6.06
C GLN A 103 -5.38 -2.70 5.53
N TRP A 104 -6.41 -3.02 6.32
CA TRP A 104 -7.79 -2.77 5.95
C TRP A 104 -8.07 -1.27 5.85
N GLY A 105 -7.62 -0.48 6.84
CA GLY A 105 -7.76 0.97 6.85
C GLY A 105 -7.03 1.64 5.68
N CYS A 106 -5.80 1.19 5.37
CA CYS A 106 -5.06 1.64 4.21
C CYS A 106 -5.85 1.39 2.92
N LEU A 107 -6.34 0.15 2.70
CA LEU A 107 -7.16 -0.16 1.53
C LEU A 107 -8.43 0.70 1.46
N GLN A 108 -9.13 0.91 2.56
CA GLN A 108 -10.32 1.74 2.60
C GLN A 108 -9.99 3.22 2.30
N SER A 109 -8.85 3.72 2.76
CA SER A 109 -8.39 5.08 2.42
C SER A 109 -8.19 5.25 0.92
N HIS A 110 -7.56 4.27 0.25
CA HIS A 110 -7.38 4.29 -1.20
C HIS A 110 -8.70 4.15 -1.97
N ILE A 111 -9.68 3.39 -1.46
CA ILE A 111 -11.04 3.35 -2.00
C ILE A 111 -11.66 4.73 -1.94
N ASN A 112 -11.64 5.40 -0.79
CA ASN A 112 -12.21 6.73 -0.60
C ASN A 112 -11.56 7.77 -1.54
N ILE A 113 -10.24 7.70 -1.75
CA ILE A 113 -9.51 8.58 -2.68
C ILE A 113 -10.00 8.38 -4.12
N LEU A 114 -10.17 7.12 -4.55
CA LEU A 114 -10.65 6.84 -5.91
C LEU A 114 -12.11 7.23 -6.11
N GLU A 115 -12.96 7.06 -5.09
CA GLU A 115 -14.35 7.53 -5.13
C GLU A 115 -14.41 9.06 -5.26
N ASP A 116 -13.62 9.77 -4.47
CA ASP A 116 -13.49 11.23 -4.56
C ASP A 116 -12.98 11.67 -5.95
N ALA A 117 -12.00 10.96 -6.50
CA ALA A 117 -11.46 11.28 -7.82
C ALA A 117 -12.49 11.12 -8.95
N ILE A 118 -13.32 10.08 -8.88
CA ILE A 118 -14.39 9.84 -9.84
C ILE A 118 -15.49 10.88 -9.67
N GLU A 119 -15.94 11.16 -8.46
CA GLU A 119 -16.99 12.13 -8.15
C GLU A 119 -16.63 13.54 -8.64
N ASN A 120 -15.38 13.95 -8.50
CA ASN A 120 -14.89 15.25 -8.93
C ASN A 120 -14.38 15.29 -10.38
N ASN A 121 -14.49 14.18 -11.14
CA ASN A 121 -14.06 14.08 -12.53
C ASN A 121 -12.58 14.47 -12.76
N TYR A 122 -11.67 14.13 -11.82
CA TYR A 122 -10.26 14.38 -12.01
C TYR A 122 -9.69 13.54 -13.14
N GLN A 123 -8.78 14.12 -13.93
CA GLN A 123 -8.12 13.38 -15.03
C GLN A 123 -6.93 12.56 -14.52
N ASN A 124 -6.23 13.10 -13.55
CA ASN A 124 -5.08 12.45 -12.91
C ASN A 124 -5.07 12.81 -11.44
N ILE A 125 -4.66 11.87 -10.60
CA ILE A 125 -4.39 12.10 -9.19
C ILE A 125 -2.99 11.59 -8.83
N ILE A 126 -2.33 12.29 -7.93
CA ILE A 126 -1.11 11.81 -7.28
C ILE A 126 -1.47 11.50 -5.83
N ILE A 127 -1.30 10.25 -5.44
CA ILE A 127 -1.54 9.78 -4.08
C ILE A 127 -0.22 9.77 -3.34
N LEU A 128 -0.18 10.43 -2.17
CA LEU A 128 0.99 10.53 -1.32
C LEU A 128 0.62 10.16 0.10
N GLU A 129 1.37 9.26 0.72
CA GLU A 129 1.27 8.97 2.15
C GLU A 129 2.02 10.03 2.97
N ASP A 130 1.81 10.09 4.27
CA ASP A 130 2.33 11.16 5.13
C ASP A 130 3.79 10.94 5.60
N ASP A 131 4.38 9.79 5.27
CA ASP A 131 5.73 9.39 5.67
C ASP A 131 6.74 9.39 4.51
N ILE A 132 6.48 10.15 3.46
CA ILE A 132 7.34 10.22 2.27
C ILE A 132 8.54 11.15 2.47
N ILE A 133 9.61 10.84 1.71
CA ILE A 133 10.83 11.64 1.57
C ILE A 133 11.06 11.93 0.09
N LEU A 134 11.16 13.22 -0.26
CA LEU A 134 11.50 13.64 -1.61
C LEU A 134 13.01 13.49 -1.84
N LYS A 135 13.41 12.88 -2.96
CA LYS A 135 14.81 12.74 -3.39
C LYS A 135 15.21 13.79 -4.43
N ASP A 136 14.27 14.62 -4.86
CA ASP A 136 14.50 15.71 -5.81
C ASP A 136 13.51 16.84 -5.52
N LYS A 137 13.71 18.01 -6.13
CA LYS A 137 12.75 19.12 -6.06
C LYS A 137 11.43 18.69 -6.70
N TRP A 138 10.34 19.10 -6.06
CA TRP A 138 9.00 18.72 -6.54
C TRP A 138 8.74 19.11 -7.99
N SER A 139 9.20 20.30 -8.42
CA SER A 139 9.09 20.76 -9.81
C SER A 139 9.77 19.81 -10.82
N ASN A 140 10.95 19.27 -10.45
CA ASN A 140 11.66 18.31 -11.30
C ASN A 140 10.91 16.96 -11.38
N ILE A 141 10.39 16.51 -10.23
CA ILE A 141 9.59 15.27 -10.16
C ILE A 141 8.39 15.39 -11.10
N LEU A 142 7.66 16.52 -11.02
CA LEU A 142 6.48 16.74 -11.86
C LEU A 142 6.81 16.89 -13.35
N GLY A 143 7.91 17.57 -13.69
CA GLY A 143 8.36 17.68 -15.07
C GLY A 143 8.62 16.31 -15.70
N LYS A 144 9.29 15.41 -14.97
CA LYS A 144 9.52 14.03 -15.41
C LYS A 144 8.24 13.21 -15.47
N LEU A 145 7.39 13.33 -14.45
CA LEU A 145 6.09 12.66 -14.41
C LEU A 145 5.25 13.04 -15.64
N TYR A 146 5.20 14.32 -15.98
CA TYR A 146 4.48 14.81 -17.15
C TYR A 146 5.00 14.17 -18.47
N ASN A 147 6.31 14.05 -18.63
CA ASN A 147 6.89 13.40 -19.80
C ASN A 147 6.47 11.93 -19.90
N ILE A 148 6.51 11.20 -18.78
CA ILE A 148 6.10 9.78 -18.72
C ILE A 148 4.59 9.63 -18.99
N MET A 149 3.76 10.54 -18.51
CA MET A 149 2.30 10.53 -18.77
C MET A 149 2.00 10.65 -20.27
N ASN A 150 2.78 11.45 -21.02
CA ASN A 150 2.61 11.59 -22.46
C ASN A 150 2.91 10.31 -23.26
N GLU A 151 3.55 9.31 -22.64
CA GLU A 151 3.79 7.97 -23.19
C GLU A 151 2.63 6.99 -22.93
N ASP A 152 1.42 7.49 -22.63
CA ASP A 152 0.21 6.70 -22.36
C ASP A 152 0.35 5.75 -21.15
N LYS A 153 1.11 6.15 -20.14
CA LYS A 153 1.20 5.42 -18.87
C LYS A 153 0.04 5.81 -17.95
N LYS A 154 -0.53 4.82 -17.25
CA LYS A 154 -1.78 4.99 -16.48
C LYS A 154 -1.60 4.82 -14.97
N LEU A 155 -0.56 4.08 -14.56
CA LEU A 155 -0.14 3.90 -13.18
C LEU A 155 1.36 4.15 -13.11
N ILE A 156 1.77 5.25 -12.49
CA ILE A 156 3.16 5.67 -12.42
C ILE A 156 3.56 5.79 -10.94
N TYR A 157 4.41 4.90 -10.47
CA TYR A 157 5.01 5.05 -9.15
C TYR A 157 6.12 6.11 -9.20
N LEU A 158 6.07 7.06 -8.27
CA LEU A 158 7.13 8.05 -8.10
C LEU A 158 8.32 7.45 -7.33
N GLY A 159 8.09 6.33 -6.72
CA GLY A 159 9.06 5.42 -6.11
C GLY A 159 8.38 4.14 -5.67
N ALA A 160 9.13 3.05 -5.62
CA ALA A 160 8.59 1.74 -5.26
C ALA A 160 9.66 0.85 -4.62
N SER A 161 9.21 -0.18 -3.90
CA SER A 161 10.02 -1.31 -3.48
C SER A 161 9.99 -2.37 -4.58
N GLN A 162 11.05 -2.47 -5.37
CA GLN A 162 11.17 -3.48 -6.42
C GLN A 162 11.69 -4.79 -5.85
N HIS A 163 10.87 -5.84 -5.85
CA HIS A 163 11.21 -7.11 -5.20
C HIS A 163 12.10 -8.02 -6.04
N SER A 164 12.06 -7.90 -7.36
CA SER A 164 12.95 -8.62 -8.28
C SER A 164 13.45 -7.68 -9.35
N TRP A 165 14.76 -7.69 -9.58
CA TRP A 165 15.41 -6.89 -10.61
C TRP A 165 15.71 -7.70 -11.88
N GLU A 166 15.41 -9.00 -11.87
CA GLU A 166 15.59 -9.87 -13.03
C GLU A 166 14.58 -9.52 -14.13
N ASN A 167 15.07 -9.44 -15.36
CA ASN A 167 14.27 -9.17 -16.56
C ASN A 167 13.46 -7.85 -16.53
N ILE A 168 13.87 -6.89 -15.70
CA ILE A 168 13.26 -5.55 -15.70
C ILE A 168 13.69 -4.80 -16.96
N GLN A 169 12.71 -4.28 -17.68
CA GLN A 169 12.94 -3.42 -18.84
C GLN A 169 13.02 -1.97 -18.38
N PHE A 170 14.15 -1.33 -18.68
CA PHE A 170 14.42 0.07 -18.36
C PHE A 170 14.31 0.95 -19.59
N THR A 171 13.86 2.18 -19.35
CA THR A 171 14.05 3.33 -20.24
C THR A 171 14.98 4.34 -19.54
N GLU A 172 15.18 5.50 -20.12
CA GLU A 172 15.96 6.58 -19.50
C GLU A 172 15.31 7.09 -18.17
N ASN A 173 13.98 7.11 -18.09
CA ASN A 173 13.26 7.78 -17.00
C ASN A 173 12.49 6.86 -16.08
N TYR A 174 12.27 5.60 -16.47
CA TYR A 174 11.48 4.63 -15.70
C TYR A 174 11.83 3.19 -16.06
N TYR A 175 11.32 2.26 -15.27
CA TYR A 175 11.23 0.85 -15.64
C TYR A 175 9.78 0.37 -15.60
N PHE A 176 9.48 -0.70 -16.36
CA PHE A 176 8.15 -1.31 -16.32
C PHE A 176 7.92 -2.02 -14.99
N ALA A 177 6.83 -1.67 -14.31
CA ALA A 177 6.52 -2.23 -13.00
C ALA A 177 6.24 -3.73 -13.10
N ASN A 178 6.98 -4.52 -12.32
CA ASN A 178 6.81 -5.95 -12.21
C ASN A 178 7.11 -6.39 -10.76
N ASN A 179 6.06 -6.72 -10.01
CA ASN A 179 6.16 -6.98 -8.58
C ASN A 179 6.76 -5.80 -7.78
N SER A 180 6.42 -4.58 -8.21
CA SER A 180 6.76 -3.35 -7.52
C SER A 180 5.68 -3.04 -6.49
N THR A 181 6.06 -2.82 -5.23
CA THR A 181 5.15 -2.46 -4.14
C THR A 181 5.48 -1.07 -3.59
N GLY A 182 4.62 -0.54 -2.75
CA GLY A 182 4.75 0.79 -2.15
C GLY A 182 3.63 1.71 -2.60
N THR A 183 2.66 1.91 -1.72
CA THR A 183 1.51 2.81 -1.95
C THR A 183 1.81 4.24 -1.53
N PHE A 184 3.04 4.51 -1.08
CA PHE A 184 3.44 5.78 -0.48
C PHE A 184 3.47 6.95 -1.46
N ALA A 185 3.71 6.70 -2.78
CA ALA A 185 3.73 7.76 -3.80
C ALA A 185 3.47 7.21 -5.20
N TYR A 186 2.29 7.43 -5.76
CA TYR A 186 1.99 7.02 -7.13
C TYR A 186 0.92 7.89 -7.78
N MET A 187 0.98 8.01 -9.10
CA MET A 187 0.00 8.69 -9.95
C MET A 187 -0.93 7.67 -10.60
N VAL A 188 -2.21 8.02 -10.69
CA VAL A 188 -3.23 7.24 -11.40
C VAL A 188 -3.95 8.16 -12.41
N HIS A 189 -4.07 7.69 -13.65
CA HIS A 189 -4.88 8.31 -14.68
C HIS A 189 -6.35 7.85 -14.58
N SER A 190 -7.30 8.70 -14.98
CA SER A 190 -8.74 8.45 -14.87
C SER A 190 -9.21 7.15 -15.53
N ASP A 191 -8.56 6.69 -16.60
CA ASP A 191 -8.86 5.40 -17.24
C ASP A 191 -8.70 4.20 -16.26
N PHE A 192 -7.91 4.36 -15.21
CA PHE A 192 -7.66 3.31 -14.22
C PHE A 192 -8.50 3.46 -12.94
N PHE A 193 -9.17 4.59 -12.72
CA PHE A 193 -9.94 4.81 -11.48
C PHE A 193 -10.98 3.72 -11.23
N SER A 194 -11.85 3.46 -12.22
CA SER A 194 -12.88 2.44 -12.08
C SER A 194 -12.31 1.02 -12.00
N ILE A 195 -11.20 0.75 -12.71
CA ILE A 195 -10.52 -0.54 -12.67
C ILE A 195 -9.98 -0.81 -11.25
N LEU A 196 -9.26 0.17 -10.68
CA LEU A 196 -8.71 0.07 -9.34
C LEU A 196 -9.81 0.03 -8.28
N LEU A 197 -10.81 0.90 -8.38
CA LEU A 197 -11.91 0.96 -7.43
C LEU A 197 -12.68 -0.37 -7.36
N ASN A 198 -13.04 -0.95 -8.50
CA ASN A 198 -13.73 -2.25 -8.54
C ASN A 198 -12.85 -3.39 -8.00
N THR A 199 -11.54 -3.30 -8.23
CA THR A 199 -10.58 -4.28 -7.70
C THR A 199 -10.45 -4.15 -6.18
N PHE A 200 -10.27 -2.95 -5.66
CA PHE A 200 -10.10 -2.68 -4.24
C PHE A 200 -11.37 -2.98 -3.41
N LYS A 201 -12.55 -2.71 -3.97
CA LYS A 201 -13.85 -3.04 -3.34
C LYS A 201 -14.07 -4.53 -3.09
N GLN A 202 -13.30 -5.42 -3.68
CA GLN A 202 -13.31 -6.84 -3.33
C GLN A 202 -12.81 -7.10 -1.89
N LYS A 203 -11.97 -6.23 -1.34
CA LYS A 203 -11.45 -6.26 0.04
C LYS A 203 -10.87 -7.64 0.45
N ARG A 204 -10.09 -8.25 -0.45
CA ARG A 204 -9.47 -9.58 -0.26
C ARG A 204 -7.95 -9.53 -0.06
N LYS A 205 -7.31 -8.44 -0.52
CA LYS A 205 -5.86 -8.26 -0.50
C LYS A 205 -5.49 -6.86 -0.02
N PRO A 206 -4.31 -6.65 0.57
CA PRO A 206 -3.74 -5.32 0.74
C PRO A 206 -3.62 -4.58 -0.60
N VAL A 207 -3.59 -3.25 -0.55
CA VAL A 207 -3.48 -2.39 -1.75
C VAL A 207 -2.30 -2.79 -2.62
N ASP A 208 -1.12 -2.99 -2.03
CA ASP A 208 0.08 -3.40 -2.75
C ASP A 208 -0.12 -4.66 -3.60
N ASN A 209 -0.78 -5.68 -3.03
CA ASN A 209 -1.01 -6.93 -3.74
C ASN A 209 -2.00 -6.76 -4.89
N TYR A 210 -3.02 -5.92 -4.73
CA TYR A 210 -3.91 -5.57 -5.84
C TYR A 210 -3.18 -4.82 -6.94
N LEU A 211 -2.34 -3.87 -6.58
CA LEU A 211 -1.55 -3.11 -7.55
C LEU A 211 -0.57 -4.01 -8.31
N THR A 212 0.02 -5.02 -7.67
CA THR A 212 0.86 -6.00 -8.39
C THR A 212 0.05 -6.87 -9.35
N ASP A 213 -1.20 -7.20 -9.05
CA ASP A 213 -2.08 -7.88 -10.01
C ASP A 213 -2.42 -6.98 -11.22
N ILE A 214 -2.63 -5.68 -10.99
CA ILE A 214 -2.83 -4.67 -12.04
C ILE A 214 -1.57 -4.56 -12.93
N GLN A 215 -0.36 -4.52 -12.34
CA GLN A 215 0.90 -4.50 -13.08
C GLN A 215 1.02 -5.70 -14.02
N LYS A 216 0.66 -6.91 -13.56
CA LYS A 216 0.69 -8.12 -14.40
C LYS A 216 -0.29 -8.06 -15.56
N LYS A 217 -1.47 -7.48 -15.33
CA LYS A 217 -2.53 -7.40 -16.35
C LYS A 217 -2.31 -6.28 -17.37
N TYR A 218 -1.70 -5.17 -16.94
CA TYR A 218 -1.52 -3.95 -17.70
C TYR A 218 -0.06 -3.50 -17.69
N ASN A 219 0.88 -4.42 -17.92
CA ASN A 219 2.32 -4.22 -17.74
C ASN A 219 2.85 -2.99 -18.49
N GLU A 220 2.41 -2.75 -19.74
CA GLU A 220 2.84 -1.62 -20.56
C GLU A 220 2.32 -0.26 -20.07
N LYS A 221 1.30 -0.26 -19.21
CA LYS A 221 0.68 0.95 -18.64
C LYS A 221 1.17 1.27 -17.23
N CYS A 222 1.92 0.35 -16.60
CA CYS A 222 2.37 0.45 -15.22
C CYS A 222 3.89 0.60 -15.17
N VAL A 223 4.38 1.72 -14.64
CA VAL A 223 5.82 2.01 -14.61
C VAL A 223 6.24 2.59 -13.25
N VAL A 224 7.53 2.52 -12.96
CA VAL A 224 8.16 3.13 -11.79
C VAL A 224 9.22 4.11 -12.27
N MET A 225 9.17 5.35 -11.82
CA MET A 225 10.21 6.35 -12.08
C MET A 225 11.56 5.87 -11.55
N PHE A 226 12.59 6.00 -12.36
CA PHE A 226 13.93 5.58 -11.96
C PHE A 226 14.97 6.64 -12.32
N PRO A 227 15.92 6.96 -11.42
CA PRO A 227 15.92 6.56 -9.99
C PRO A 227 14.66 6.97 -9.25
N ASN A 228 14.32 6.25 -8.15
CA ASN A 228 13.15 6.58 -7.34
C ASN A 228 13.17 8.05 -6.92
N LYS A 229 12.09 8.78 -7.16
CA LYS A 229 11.96 10.22 -6.85
C LYS A 229 11.40 10.49 -5.46
N ILE A 230 10.65 9.55 -4.97
CA ILE A 230 10.05 9.56 -3.62
C ILE A 230 10.30 8.21 -2.97
N ILE A 231 10.64 8.20 -1.70
CA ILE A 231 10.78 7.00 -0.88
C ILE A 231 9.99 7.18 0.41
N CYS A 232 9.71 6.11 1.14
CA CYS A 232 9.06 6.22 2.44
C CYS A 232 10.09 6.25 3.59
N ASN A 233 9.72 6.92 4.68
CA ASN A 233 10.49 6.90 5.92
C ASN A 233 10.20 5.59 6.67
N LEU A 234 11.22 4.74 6.80
CA LEU A 234 11.08 3.43 7.44
C LEU A 234 11.11 3.48 8.97
N GLU A 235 11.57 4.58 9.56
CA GLU A 235 11.82 4.68 11.02
C GLU A 235 10.54 4.69 11.86
N ASN A 236 9.38 4.96 11.27
CA ASN A 236 8.13 5.20 12.00
C ASN A 236 6.90 4.52 11.35
N SER A 237 7.09 3.40 10.66
CA SER A 237 5.97 2.66 10.07
C SER A 237 5.01 2.14 11.14
N ASN A 238 3.73 2.51 11.06
CA ASN A 238 2.68 2.02 11.94
C ASN A 238 2.21 0.60 11.60
N ILE A 239 2.60 0.06 10.45
CA ILE A 239 2.09 -1.21 9.90
C ILE A 239 3.18 -2.28 9.80
N GLY A 240 4.47 -1.93 9.94
CA GLY A 240 5.60 -2.82 9.69
C GLY A 240 6.46 -3.12 10.92
N MET A 241 7.26 -4.21 10.82
CA MET A 241 8.32 -4.51 11.80
C MET A 241 9.49 -3.51 11.64
N GLU A 242 10.30 -3.34 12.69
CA GLU A 242 11.60 -2.63 12.59
C GLU A 242 12.42 -3.19 11.41
N ARG A 243 12.86 -2.30 10.54
CA ARG A 243 13.62 -2.63 9.34
C ARG A 243 15.00 -2.03 9.41
N ASN A 244 16.01 -2.78 8.96
CA ASN A 244 17.34 -2.22 8.78
C ASN A 244 17.32 -1.34 7.51
N ASN A 245 17.38 -0.02 7.70
CA ASN A 245 17.28 0.97 6.64
C ASN A 245 18.34 0.76 5.55
N GLU A 246 19.61 0.52 5.91
CA GLU A 246 20.69 0.38 4.94
C GLU A 246 20.49 -0.83 4.02
N ILE A 247 20.10 -1.98 4.59
CA ILE A 247 19.82 -3.20 3.81
C ILE A 247 18.61 -2.96 2.88
N PHE A 248 17.59 -2.29 3.39
CA PHE A 248 16.37 -2.02 2.65
C PHE A 248 16.62 -1.05 1.48
N PHE A 249 17.34 0.04 1.72
CA PHE A 249 17.71 1.03 0.72
C PHE A 249 18.51 0.39 -0.43
N LYS A 250 19.52 -0.43 -0.11
CA LYS A 250 20.32 -1.15 -1.13
C LYS A 250 19.47 -2.16 -1.91
N LYS A 251 18.63 -2.93 -1.21
CA LYS A 251 17.78 -3.94 -1.85
C LYS A 251 16.85 -3.35 -2.91
N PHE A 252 16.22 -2.22 -2.60
CA PHE A 252 15.25 -1.57 -3.47
C PHE A 252 15.85 -0.46 -4.33
N LYS A 253 17.18 -0.28 -4.30
CA LYS A 253 17.90 0.77 -5.02
C LYS A 253 17.36 2.16 -4.71
N TRP A 254 17.03 2.41 -3.44
CA TRP A 254 16.59 3.72 -2.98
C TRP A 254 17.75 4.67 -2.69
N ASP A 255 18.99 4.15 -2.62
CA ASP A 255 20.24 4.88 -2.48
C ASP A 255 20.74 5.49 -3.79
N ILE A 256 20.23 5.07 -4.95
CA ILE A 256 20.63 5.60 -6.25
C ILE A 256 20.04 7.00 -6.49
N TYR A 257 20.89 7.93 -6.93
CA TYR A 257 20.55 9.29 -7.35
C TYR A 257 20.79 9.48 -8.86
N GLU A 258 20.27 10.57 -9.45
CA GLU A 258 20.39 10.81 -10.89
C GLU A 258 21.84 10.93 -11.37
N ASP A 259 22.69 11.55 -10.54
CA ASP A 259 24.10 11.73 -10.88
C ASP A 259 24.88 10.41 -10.94
N ASP A 260 24.35 9.34 -10.33
CA ASP A 260 24.94 8.00 -10.34
C ASP A 260 24.58 7.19 -11.60
N THR A 261 23.66 7.70 -12.43
CA THR A 261 23.13 6.99 -13.61
C THR A 261 23.65 7.53 -14.94
N ARG A 262 24.52 8.55 -14.91
CA ARG A 262 25.14 9.19 -16.10
C ARG A 262 26.50 8.59 -16.45
#